data_8da2d8d988fc2e9d596615371455576b
#
_entry.id   8da2d8d988fc2e9d596615371455576b
#
_cell.length_a   1.000
_cell.length_b   1.000
_cell.length_c   1.000
_cell.angle_alpha   90.00
_cell.angle_beta   90.00
_cell.angle_gamma   90.00
#
_symmetry.space_group_name_H-M   'P 1'
#
loop_
_entity.id
_entity.type
_entity.pdbx_description
1 polymer ?
#
loop_
_entity_poly.entity_id
_entity_poly.type
_entity_poly.pdbx_seq_one_letter_code
_entity_poly.pdbx_strand_id
1 'polypeptide(L)'
;LCEGLARAAQGAGAQVHPGGTYLCMEGPQFSTRAESELYRSWGAHVIGMTNLQEAKLAREAEICFATIALATDYDCWNHSAGDVEIEQVIKVLSDNVKLAQRIIRGAVRHFPPERSCACATALKDAIITERAKIPKKARKELKLIIGKYL
;
A
#
# COMPACT_ATOMS: atom_id res chain seq x y z
N LEU A 1 1.13 -6.09 -10.95
CA LEU A 1 -0.01 -5.46 -10.26
C LEU A 1 0.03 -3.94 -10.41
N CYS A 2 1.12 -3.26 -10.02
CA CYS A 2 1.24 -1.79 -10.09
C CYS A 2 0.96 -1.22 -11.49
N GLU A 3 1.57 -1.79 -12.54
CA GLU A 3 1.32 -1.35 -13.91
C GLU A 3 -0.14 -1.52 -14.35
N GLY A 4 -0.78 -2.63 -13.95
CA GLY A 4 -2.20 -2.86 -14.23
C GLY A 4 -3.10 -1.83 -13.55
N LEU A 5 -2.78 -1.48 -12.29
CA LEU A 5 -3.48 -0.43 -11.56
C LEU A 5 -3.25 0.95 -12.18
N ALA A 6 -2.02 1.27 -12.59
CA ALA A 6 -1.71 2.55 -13.24
C ALA A 6 -2.51 2.71 -14.56
N ARG A 7 -2.55 1.66 -15.41
CA ARG A 7 -3.37 1.67 -16.62
C ARG A 7 -4.87 1.82 -16.32
N ALA A 8 -5.36 1.11 -15.32
CA ALA A 8 -6.77 1.22 -14.92
C ALA A 8 -7.12 2.62 -14.40
N ALA A 9 -6.20 3.24 -13.65
CA ALA A 9 -6.36 4.60 -13.14
C ALA A 9 -6.38 5.63 -14.28
N GLN A 10 -5.46 5.51 -15.24
CA GLN A 10 -5.45 6.35 -16.44
C GLN A 10 -6.73 6.20 -17.24
N GLY A 11 -7.19 4.96 -17.45
CA GLY A 11 -8.46 4.67 -18.13
C GLY A 11 -9.70 5.20 -17.39
N ALA A 12 -9.62 5.38 -16.07
CA ALA A 12 -10.65 6.03 -15.26
C ALA A 12 -10.56 7.56 -15.26
N GLY A 13 -9.62 8.16 -15.99
CA GLY A 13 -9.40 9.60 -16.07
C GLY A 13 -8.62 10.20 -14.90
N ALA A 14 -7.90 9.38 -14.13
CA ALA A 14 -7.06 9.87 -13.04
C ALA A 14 -5.71 10.43 -13.56
N GLN A 15 -5.22 11.48 -12.92
CA GLN A 15 -3.82 11.84 -13.01
C GLN A 15 -3.01 10.85 -12.17
N VAL A 16 -2.08 10.12 -12.79
CA VAL A 16 -1.36 9.02 -12.15
C VAL A 16 0.11 9.34 -12.01
N HIS A 17 0.63 9.17 -10.79
CA HIS A 17 2.06 9.23 -10.47
C HIS A 17 2.52 7.82 -10.10
N PRO A 18 3.10 7.04 -11.03
CA PRO A 18 3.48 5.66 -10.75
C PRO A 18 4.73 5.58 -9.89
N GLY A 19 4.69 4.74 -8.87
CA GLY A 19 5.80 4.56 -7.94
C GLY A 19 5.85 5.60 -6.83
N GLY A 20 6.97 5.62 -6.14
CA GLY A 20 7.23 6.54 -5.02
C GLY A 20 7.38 5.83 -3.68
N THR A 21 7.73 6.61 -2.68
CA THR A 21 7.91 6.17 -1.29
C THR A 21 6.71 6.58 -0.47
N TYR A 22 6.02 5.60 0.11
CA TYR A 22 4.95 5.83 1.08
C TYR A 22 5.55 5.78 2.49
N LEU A 23 5.42 6.86 3.23
CA LEU A 23 5.78 6.90 4.65
C LEU A 23 4.55 6.57 5.48
N CYS A 24 4.68 5.59 6.36
CA CYS A 24 3.63 5.20 7.28
C CYS A 24 3.97 5.71 8.68
N MET A 25 3.22 6.68 9.16
CA MET A 25 3.38 7.22 10.51
C MET A 25 2.45 6.50 11.50
N GLU A 26 2.83 6.52 12.77
CA GLU A 26 2.06 5.79 13.81
C GLU A 26 0.70 6.43 14.08
N GLY A 27 0.60 7.76 14.10
CA GLY A 27 -0.61 8.42 14.57
C GLY A 27 -0.80 8.32 16.11
N PRO A 28 -1.95 8.67 16.66
CA PRO A 28 -3.20 9.11 16.01
C PRO A 28 -3.18 10.54 15.48
N GLN A 29 -2.21 11.38 15.89
CA GLN A 29 -2.05 12.75 15.38
C GLN A 29 -1.46 12.76 13.97
N PHE A 30 -1.71 13.85 13.24
CA PHE A 30 -0.99 14.15 12.01
C PHE A 30 0.42 14.66 12.31
N SER A 31 1.28 14.67 11.29
CA SER A 31 2.64 15.18 11.39
C SER A 31 2.66 16.66 11.75
N THR A 32 3.63 17.02 12.59
CA THR A 32 4.04 18.41 12.75
C THR A 32 4.75 18.88 11.49
N ARG A 33 4.89 20.21 11.32
CA ARG A 33 5.66 20.77 10.20
C ARG A 33 7.09 20.24 10.15
N ALA A 34 7.77 20.19 11.27
CA ALA A 34 9.15 19.70 11.35
C ALA A 34 9.25 18.22 10.90
N GLU A 35 8.31 17.38 11.29
CA GLU A 35 8.23 15.99 10.82
C GLU A 35 7.97 15.93 9.32
N SER A 36 7.04 16.71 8.80
CA SER A 36 6.72 16.76 7.38
C SER A 36 7.93 17.18 6.53
N GLU A 37 8.67 18.21 6.96
CA GLU A 37 9.91 18.64 6.31
C GLU A 37 11.00 17.55 6.36
N LEU A 38 11.13 16.85 7.49
CA LEU A 38 12.05 15.74 7.66
C LEU A 38 11.70 14.59 6.71
N TYR A 39 10.44 14.18 6.65
CA TYR A 39 9.97 13.10 5.78
C TYR A 39 10.21 13.41 4.30
N ARG A 40 9.99 14.66 3.91
CA ARG A 40 10.33 15.11 2.56
C ARG A 40 11.82 15.04 2.27
N SER A 41 12.66 15.39 3.24
CA SER A 41 14.13 15.28 3.09
C SER A 41 14.58 13.83 2.90
N TRP A 42 13.83 12.85 3.40
CA TRP A 42 14.04 11.42 3.18
C TRP A 42 13.53 10.92 1.81
N GLY A 43 12.92 11.78 1.02
CA GLY A 43 12.35 11.40 -0.27
C GLY A 43 10.99 10.71 -0.16
N ALA A 44 10.24 10.94 0.92
CA ALA A 44 8.86 10.47 1.01
C ALA A 44 7.97 11.27 0.04
N HIS A 45 7.10 10.56 -0.69
CA HIS A 45 6.21 11.13 -1.69
C HIS A 45 4.77 11.21 -1.17
N VAL A 46 4.37 10.24 -0.36
CA VAL A 46 3.03 10.11 0.23
C VAL A 46 3.17 9.74 1.69
N ILE A 47 2.29 10.27 2.53
CA ILE A 47 2.19 9.94 3.95
C ILE A 47 0.80 9.40 4.28
N GLY A 48 0.74 8.44 5.18
CA GLY A 48 -0.48 7.89 5.76
C GLY A 48 -0.16 7.02 6.97
N MET A 49 -1.15 6.27 7.49
CA MET A 49 -1.00 5.58 8.79
C MET A 49 -1.12 4.05 8.71
N THR A 50 -1.64 3.47 7.63
CA THR A 50 -2.12 2.07 7.66
C THR A 50 -1.44 1.14 6.64
N ASN A 51 -0.70 1.65 5.68
CA ASN A 51 -0.23 0.89 4.53
C ASN A 51 0.89 -0.11 4.85
N LEU A 52 1.80 0.22 5.77
CA LEU A 52 2.99 -0.60 6.05
C LEU A 52 2.62 -1.97 6.61
N GLN A 53 1.68 -2.02 7.53
CA GLN A 53 1.21 -3.26 8.18
C GLN A 53 0.59 -4.20 7.16
N GLU A 54 -0.26 -3.67 6.28
CA GLU A 54 -0.89 -4.43 5.20
C GLU A 54 0.14 -4.96 4.20
N ALA A 55 1.12 -4.14 3.82
CA ALA A 55 2.20 -4.55 2.92
C ALA A 55 3.04 -5.70 3.49
N LYS A 56 3.36 -5.64 4.80
CA LYS A 56 4.10 -6.71 5.51
C LYS A 56 3.30 -8.00 5.56
N LEU A 57 2.03 -7.93 5.94
CA LEU A 57 1.15 -9.10 6.03
C LEU A 57 0.88 -9.73 4.65
N ALA A 58 0.69 -8.90 3.63
CA ALA A 58 0.54 -9.39 2.26
C ALA A 58 1.80 -10.12 1.79
N ARG A 59 3.00 -9.60 2.12
CA ARG A 59 4.26 -10.27 1.79
C ARG A 59 4.42 -11.59 2.54
N GLU A 60 4.07 -11.64 3.82
CA GLU A 60 4.05 -12.87 4.63
C GLU A 60 3.07 -13.92 4.06
N ALA A 61 1.92 -13.48 3.56
CA ALA A 61 0.95 -14.34 2.91
C ALA A 61 1.28 -14.64 1.43
N GLU A 62 2.40 -14.14 0.91
CA GLU A 62 2.81 -14.27 -0.49
C GLU A 62 1.74 -13.73 -1.48
N ILE A 63 1.05 -12.69 -1.09
CA ILE A 63 0.04 -11.98 -1.88
C ILE A 63 0.69 -10.79 -2.58
N CYS A 64 0.37 -10.60 -3.86
CA CYS A 64 0.75 -9.37 -4.56
C CYS A 64 0.01 -8.19 -3.95
N PHE A 65 0.75 -7.18 -3.54
CA PHE A 65 0.21 -5.97 -2.92
C PHE A 65 0.63 -4.73 -3.71
N ALA A 66 -0.30 -3.81 -3.88
CA ALA A 66 -0.03 -2.50 -4.45
C ALA A 66 -1.02 -1.49 -3.88
N THR A 67 -0.57 -0.28 -3.64
CA THR A 67 -1.35 0.79 -3.05
C THR A 67 -1.84 1.75 -4.12
N ILE A 68 -3.13 2.11 -4.07
CA ILE A 68 -3.68 3.27 -4.74
C ILE A 68 -3.77 4.37 -3.70
N ALA A 69 -2.81 5.28 -3.68
CA ALA A 69 -2.82 6.42 -2.78
C ALA A 69 -3.67 7.54 -3.41
N LEU A 70 -4.76 7.87 -2.77
CA LEU A 70 -5.68 8.94 -3.17
C LEU A 70 -5.35 10.16 -2.34
N ALA A 71 -4.56 11.08 -2.89
CA ALA A 71 -4.16 12.30 -2.21
C ALA A 71 -5.39 13.18 -1.90
N THR A 72 -5.45 13.69 -0.69
CA THR A 72 -6.50 14.63 -0.23
C THR A 72 -6.01 16.06 -0.19
N ASP A 73 -4.76 16.24 0.18
CA ASP A 73 -4.15 17.54 0.38
C ASP A 73 -2.61 17.45 0.27
N TYR A 74 -1.98 18.60 0.36
CA TYR A 74 -0.55 18.70 0.62
C TYR A 74 -0.35 18.83 2.12
N ASP A 75 0.41 17.95 2.72
CA ASP A 75 0.77 17.99 4.14
C ASP A 75 1.25 19.39 4.58
N CYS A 76 1.31 19.67 5.87
CA CYS A 76 1.53 20.98 6.50
C CYS A 76 2.81 21.75 6.08
N TRP A 77 3.63 21.18 5.19
CA TRP A 77 4.76 21.87 4.57
C TRP A 77 4.36 22.88 3.48
N ASN A 78 3.19 22.76 2.88
CA ASN A 78 2.78 23.60 1.77
C ASN A 78 2.07 24.86 2.27
N HIS A 79 2.80 25.97 2.37
CA HIS A 79 2.27 27.25 2.81
C HIS A 79 1.34 27.96 1.81
N SER A 80 1.37 27.55 0.54
CA SER A 80 0.55 28.17 -0.51
C SER A 80 -0.84 27.55 -0.68
N ALA A 81 -1.06 26.38 -0.10
CA ALA A 81 -2.39 25.78 -0.02
C ALA A 81 -3.12 26.39 1.17
N GLY A 82 -3.82 27.49 1.07
CA GLY A 82 -4.54 28.19 2.17
C GLY A 82 -5.19 27.27 3.22
N ASP A 83 -5.89 27.80 4.19
CA ASP A 83 -6.58 26.99 5.22
C ASP A 83 -7.53 26.00 4.54
N VAL A 84 -7.35 24.73 4.84
CA VAL A 84 -8.13 23.62 4.25
C VAL A 84 -9.53 23.66 4.86
N GLU A 85 -10.52 24.08 4.11
CA GLU A 85 -11.92 24.05 4.54
C GLU A 85 -12.44 22.61 4.60
N ILE A 86 -13.13 22.26 5.68
CA ILE A 86 -13.64 20.90 5.94
C ILE A 86 -14.55 20.43 4.80
N GLU A 87 -15.36 21.30 4.24
CA GLU A 87 -16.26 21.00 3.12
C GLU A 87 -15.49 20.59 1.86
N GLN A 88 -14.35 21.20 1.59
CA GLN A 88 -13.48 20.84 0.47
C GLN A 88 -12.86 19.46 0.68
N VAL A 89 -12.40 19.15 1.90
CA VAL A 89 -11.86 17.82 2.24
C VAL A 89 -12.92 16.73 2.02
N ILE A 90 -14.13 16.93 2.52
CA ILE A 90 -15.24 15.97 2.36
C ILE A 90 -15.55 15.75 0.88
N LYS A 91 -15.57 16.82 0.08
CA LYS A 91 -15.79 16.72 -1.37
C LYS A 91 -14.68 15.90 -2.04
N VAL A 92 -13.42 16.23 -1.76
CA VAL A 92 -12.26 15.49 -2.31
C VAL A 92 -12.31 14.02 -1.93
N LEU A 93 -12.61 13.69 -0.67
CA LEU A 93 -12.78 12.32 -0.20
C LEU A 93 -13.89 11.59 -0.97
N SER A 94 -15.05 12.22 -1.14
CA SER A 94 -16.18 11.63 -1.88
C SER A 94 -15.82 11.35 -3.35
N ASP A 95 -15.16 12.28 -4.02
CA ASP A 95 -14.74 12.14 -5.41
C ASP A 95 -13.63 11.08 -5.55
N ASN A 96 -12.70 11.02 -4.61
CA ASN A 96 -11.67 10.00 -4.52
C ASN A 96 -12.27 8.60 -4.35
N VAL A 97 -13.29 8.42 -3.51
CA VAL A 97 -13.99 7.12 -3.35
C VAL A 97 -14.61 6.67 -4.66
N LYS A 98 -15.32 7.56 -5.36
CA LYS A 98 -15.92 7.25 -6.68
C LYS A 98 -14.85 6.89 -7.71
N LEU A 99 -13.74 7.61 -7.71
CA LEU A 99 -12.60 7.35 -8.59
C LEU A 99 -11.98 5.99 -8.29
N ALA A 100 -11.70 5.69 -7.02
CA ALA A 100 -11.17 4.41 -6.58
C ALA A 100 -12.05 3.22 -7.02
N GLN A 101 -13.36 3.34 -6.86
CA GLN A 101 -14.30 2.31 -7.31
C GLN A 101 -14.23 2.07 -8.82
N ARG A 102 -14.09 3.12 -9.64
CA ARG A 102 -13.91 2.96 -11.10
C ARG A 102 -12.57 2.28 -11.42
N ILE A 103 -11.49 2.70 -10.76
CA ILE A 103 -10.16 2.11 -10.94
C ILE A 103 -10.18 0.62 -10.60
N ILE A 104 -10.72 0.24 -9.44
CA ILE A 104 -10.79 -1.16 -9.00
C ILE A 104 -11.61 -2.01 -9.98
N ARG A 105 -12.79 -1.53 -10.40
CA ARG A 105 -13.63 -2.24 -11.39
C ARG A 105 -12.91 -2.41 -12.74
N GLY A 106 -12.16 -1.41 -13.16
CA GLY A 106 -11.33 -1.48 -14.37
C GLY A 106 -10.19 -2.48 -14.22
N ALA A 107 -9.48 -2.44 -13.08
CA ALA A 107 -8.33 -3.28 -12.81
C ALA A 107 -8.68 -4.77 -12.76
N VAL A 108 -9.74 -5.14 -12.02
CA VAL A 108 -10.15 -6.55 -11.84
C VAL A 108 -10.45 -7.26 -13.17
N ARG A 109 -10.91 -6.53 -14.17
CA ARG A 109 -11.21 -7.09 -15.51
C ARG A 109 -9.96 -7.42 -16.32
N HIS A 110 -8.81 -6.87 -15.97
CA HIS A 110 -7.59 -6.91 -16.77
C HIS A 110 -6.42 -7.60 -16.08
N PHE A 111 -6.59 -8.09 -14.85
CA PHE A 111 -5.52 -8.85 -14.19
C PHE A 111 -5.39 -10.24 -14.80
N PRO A 112 -4.17 -10.65 -15.14
CA PRO A 112 -3.94 -12.00 -15.63
C PRO A 112 -4.25 -13.01 -14.52
N PRO A 113 -4.83 -14.18 -14.83
CA PRO A 113 -5.12 -15.22 -13.85
C PRO A 113 -3.85 -15.84 -13.27
N GLU A 114 -2.75 -15.80 -14.01
CA GLU A 114 -1.46 -16.34 -13.60
C GLU A 114 -0.53 -15.27 -13.07
N ARG A 115 0.22 -15.63 -12.02
CA ARG A 115 1.23 -14.77 -11.41
C ARG A 115 2.62 -15.15 -11.91
N SER A 116 3.34 -14.19 -12.49
CA SER A 116 4.72 -14.34 -12.93
C SER A 116 5.74 -13.62 -12.02
N CYS A 117 5.30 -13.02 -10.92
CA CYS A 117 6.15 -12.22 -10.04
C CYS A 117 6.72 -13.04 -8.87
N ALA A 118 7.82 -12.57 -8.28
CA ALA A 118 8.47 -13.17 -7.12
C ALA A 118 7.62 -13.17 -5.82
N CYS A 119 6.47 -12.48 -5.81
CA CYS A 119 5.61 -12.46 -4.62
C CYS A 119 5.15 -13.85 -4.21
N ALA A 120 4.93 -14.76 -5.18
CA ALA A 120 4.48 -16.13 -4.91
C ALA A 120 5.49 -17.00 -4.14
N THR A 121 6.74 -16.57 -4.04
CA THR A 121 7.84 -17.26 -3.37
C THR A 121 8.59 -16.35 -2.40
N ALA A 122 7.91 -15.33 -1.88
CA ALA A 122 8.54 -14.33 -1.01
C ALA A 122 9.12 -14.90 0.29
N LEU A 123 8.61 -16.06 0.75
CA LEU A 123 9.08 -16.74 1.95
C LEU A 123 10.07 -17.87 1.68
N LYS A 124 10.51 -18.10 0.42
CA LYS A 124 11.38 -19.21 0.05
C LYS A 124 12.59 -19.37 0.96
N ASP A 125 13.23 -18.27 1.32
CA ASP A 125 14.44 -18.23 2.11
C ASP A 125 14.22 -17.57 3.50
N ALA A 126 12.95 -17.37 3.91
CA ALA A 126 12.61 -16.69 5.16
C ALA A 126 12.71 -17.58 6.40
N ILE A 127 12.62 -18.91 6.24
CA ILE A 127 12.62 -19.86 7.37
C ILE A 127 14.04 -20.38 7.57
N ILE A 128 14.76 -19.78 8.51
CA ILE A 128 16.12 -20.15 8.88
C ILE A 128 16.19 -21.27 9.94
N THR A 129 15.05 -21.53 10.63
CA THR A 129 14.97 -22.60 11.62
C THR A 129 15.06 -23.96 10.94
N GLU A 130 15.93 -24.83 11.46
CA GLU A 130 16.03 -26.23 11.01
C GLU A 130 14.66 -26.92 11.08
N ARG A 131 14.22 -27.46 9.97
CA ARG A 131 12.84 -28.00 9.84
C ARG A 131 12.50 -29.03 10.89
N ALA A 132 13.45 -29.90 11.25
CA ALA A 132 13.25 -30.94 12.28
C ALA A 132 12.94 -30.34 13.68
N LYS A 133 13.41 -29.12 13.94
CA LYS A 133 13.22 -28.42 15.22
C LYS A 133 11.92 -27.64 15.32
N ILE A 134 11.17 -27.48 14.22
CA ILE A 134 9.90 -26.76 14.24
C ILE A 134 8.83 -27.64 14.91
N PRO A 135 8.20 -27.20 16.02
CA PRO A 135 7.21 -27.99 16.73
C PRO A 135 6.00 -28.35 15.84
N LYS A 136 5.43 -29.53 16.04
CA LYS A 136 4.23 -29.99 15.29
C LYS A 136 3.06 -29.01 15.42
N LYS A 137 2.90 -28.38 16.60
CA LYS A 137 1.88 -27.36 16.84
C LYS A 137 2.07 -26.16 15.89
N ALA A 138 3.27 -25.57 15.84
CA ALA A 138 3.58 -24.45 14.95
C ALA A 138 3.39 -24.80 13.48
N ARG A 139 3.80 -26.00 13.04
CA ARG A 139 3.57 -26.48 11.67
C ARG A 139 2.08 -26.51 11.32
N LYS A 140 1.23 -26.95 12.26
CA LYS A 140 -0.21 -27.04 12.07
C LYS A 140 -0.84 -25.64 12.01
N GLU A 141 -0.47 -24.76 12.94
CA GLU A 141 -1.01 -23.40 13.03
C GLU A 141 -0.62 -22.53 11.83
N LEU A 142 0.63 -22.66 11.36
CA LEU A 142 1.17 -21.86 10.27
C LEU A 142 1.06 -22.54 8.89
N LYS A 143 0.37 -23.67 8.80
CA LYS A 143 0.30 -24.48 7.58
C LYS A 143 -0.14 -23.70 6.35
N LEU A 144 -1.07 -22.77 6.51
CA LEU A 144 -1.59 -21.97 5.41
C LEU A 144 -0.52 -21.02 4.83
N ILE A 145 0.36 -20.48 5.68
CA ILE A 145 1.37 -19.49 5.30
C ILE A 145 2.65 -20.17 4.82
N ILE A 146 3.21 -21.08 5.64
CA ILE A 146 4.53 -21.64 5.39
C ILE A 146 4.51 -23.14 5.03
N GLY A 147 3.34 -23.77 4.96
CA GLY A 147 3.23 -25.23 4.79
C GLY A 147 3.96 -25.79 3.57
N LYS A 148 4.06 -25.02 2.48
CA LYS A 148 4.80 -25.43 1.27
C LYS A 148 6.33 -25.41 1.42
N TYR A 149 6.84 -24.87 2.53
CA TYR A 149 8.26 -24.74 2.83
C TYR A 149 8.74 -25.68 3.97
N LEU A 150 7.82 -26.45 4.57
CA LEU A 150 8.08 -27.32 5.73
C LEU A 150 8.27 -28.79 5.38
#